data_f06b56222423266e380f93e84d7ea95c
#
_entry.id   f06b56222423266e380f93e84d7ea95c
#
_cell.length_a   1.000
_cell.length_b   1.000
_cell.length_c   1.000
_cell.angle_alpha   90.00
_cell.angle_beta   90.00
_cell.angle_gamma   90.00
#
_symmetry.space_group_name_H-M   'P 1'
#
loop_
_entity.id
_entity.type
_entity.pdbx_description
1 polymer ?
#
loop_
_entity_poly.entity_id
_entity_poly.type
_entity_poly.pdbx_seq_one_letter_code
_entity_poly.pdbx_strand_id
1 'polypeptide(L)'
;TEIARDVVKGLMPHIKAGKVKLNLVAGIRENVRQNFENYLDKIGLIGLSNNEAVRIIHDNSFDRYYSKFCDILHTTDILWTKPSELSFYCGLGLPIIMAPCIGPHEAANKMWLQEIGAGIPQVEPKYCGEWLMDYLIDGRFAQAAWDGFLYARSMGKYKIREVLTTGSMTREVSP
;
A
#
# COMPACT_ATOMS: atom_id res chain seq x y z
N THR A 1 -6.02 12.65 2.22
CA THR A 1 -6.77 12.97 0.98
C THR A 1 -5.96 13.82 0.01
N GLU A 2 -5.11 14.72 0.46
CA GLU A 2 -4.29 15.60 -0.40
C GLU A 2 -3.28 14.78 -1.23
N ILE A 3 -2.47 13.96 -0.59
CA ILE A 3 -1.54 13.04 -1.28
C ILE A 3 -2.27 12.21 -2.34
N ALA A 4 -3.44 11.63 -2.02
CA ALA A 4 -4.18 10.82 -2.97
C ALA A 4 -4.64 11.61 -4.21
N ARG A 5 -5.00 12.90 -4.05
CA ARG A 5 -5.33 13.78 -5.19
C ARG A 5 -4.13 14.05 -6.09
N ASP A 6 -2.97 14.27 -5.50
CA ASP A 6 -1.73 14.49 -6.25
C ASP A 6 -1.32 13.22 -7.01
N VAL A 7 -1.45 12.05 -6.37
CA VAL A 7 -1.22 10.74 -7.01
C VAL A 7 -2.16 10.52 -8.19
N VAL A 8 -3.48 10.76 -8.01
CA VAL A 8 -4.45 10.64 -9.11
C VAL A 8 -4.06 11.56 -10.27
N LYS A 9 -3.70 12.81 -9.96
CA LYS A 9 -3.30 13.79 -10.97
C LYS A 9 -2.00 13.38 -11.69
N GLY A 10 -1.01 12.93 -10.96
CA GLY A 10 0.29 12.48 -11.52
C GLY A 10 0.14 11.23 -12.38
N LEU A 11 -0.72 10.28 -11.98
CA LEU A 11 -0.97 9.04 -12.73
C LEU A 11 -2.01 9.17 -13.85
N MET A 12 -2.70 10.31 -13.97
CA MET A 12 -3.79 10.49 -14.94
C MET A 12 -3.44 10.09 -16.38
N PRO A 13 -2.28 10.44 -16.96
CA PRO A 13 -1.91 10.00 -18.31
C PRO A 13 -1.84 8.48 -18.43
N HIS A 14 -1.31 7.80 -17.43
CA HIS A 14 -1.15 6.34 -17.41
C HIS A 14 -2.48 5.63 -17.16
N ILE A 15 -3.37 6.20 -16.34
CA ILE A 15 -4.74 5.73 -16.12
C ILE A 15 -5.53 5.80 -17.43
N LYS A 16 -5.50 6.94 -18.11
CA LYS A 16 -6.18 7.13 -19.40
C LYS A 16 -5.65 6.23 -20.51
N ALA A 17 -4.35 5.91 -20.45
CA ALA A 17 -3.72 4.97 -21.38
C ALA A 17 -3.96 3.48 -21.04
N GLY A 18 -4.69 3.18 -19.94
CA GLY A 18 -4.96 1.81 -19.49
C GLY A 18 -3.75 1.08 -18.92
N LYS A 19 -2.66 1.79 -18.62
CA LYS A 19 -1.42 1.22 -18.08
C LYS A 19 -1.46 1.05 -16.55
N VAL A 20 -2.30 1.81 -15.86
CA VAL A 20 -2.42 1.82 -14.41
C VAL A 20 -3.89 1.75 -14.02
N LYS A 21 -4.20 0.87 -13.08
CA LYS A 21 -5.46 0.87 -12.31
C LYS A 21 -5.18 1.40 -10.92
N LEU A 22 -6.07 2.24 -10.39
CA LEU A 22 -5.88 2.87 -9.10
C LEU A 22 -7.03 2.55 -8.15
N ASN A 23 -6.72 2.03 -6.97
CA ASN A 23 -7.67 1.77 -5.91
C ASN A 23 -7.50 2.82 -4.80
N LEU A 24 -8.51 3.68 -4.61
CA LEU A 24 -8.55 4.69 -3.56
C LEU A 24 -9.28 4.13 -2.33
N VAL A 25 -8.57 3.92 -1.25
CA VAL A 25 -9.14 3.30 -0.04
C VAL A 25 -9.72 4.36 0.88
N ALA A 26 -11.04 4.42 0.99
CA ALA A 26 -11.77 5.29 1.91
C ALA A 26 -12.12 4.59 3.25
N GLY A 27 -12.02 3.27 3.31
CA GLY A 27 -12.36 2.49 4.49
C GLY A 27 -13.85 2.56 4.80
N ILE A 28 -14.19 2.76 6.06
CA ILE A 28 -15.58 2.93 6.52
C ILE A 28 -15.99 4.42 6.59
N ARG A 29 -15.15 5.33 6.08
CA ARG A 29 -15.36 6.78 6.23
C ARG A 29 -16.09 7.35 5.04
N GLU A 30 -17.39 7.57 5.20
CA GLU A 30 -18.27 8.12 4.17
C GLU A 30 -17.81 9.50 3.64
N ASN A 31 -17.35 10.38 4.52
CA ASN A 31 -16.83 11.70 4.13
C ASN A 31 -15.58 11.60 3.24
N VAL A 32 -14.74 10.58 3.42
CA VAL A 32 -13.57 10.35 2.57
C VAL A 32 -14.00 9.82 1.20
N ARG A 33 -14.97 8.90 1.16
CA ARG A 33 -15.59 8.42 -0.07
C ARG A 33 -16.13 9.58 -0.91
N GLN A 34 -16.98 10.41 -0.31
CA GLN A 34 -17.57 11.57 -0.99
C GLN A 34 -16.51 12.55 -1.49
N ASN A 35 -15.46 12.79 -0.70
CA ASN A 35 -14.35 13.64 -1.13
C ASN A 35 -13.61 13.09 -2.34
N PHE A 36 -13.44 11.78 -2.45
CA PHE A 36 -12.84 11.15 -3.63
C PHE A 36 -13.78 11.25 -4.83
N GLU A 37 -15.07 10.95 -4.67
CA GLU A 37 -16.07 11.04 -5.75
C GLU A 37 -16.13 12.46 -6.32
N ASN A 38 -16.29 13.47 -5.47
CA ASN A 38 -16.34 14.87 -5.87
C ASN A 38 -15.04 15.31 -6.60
N TYR A 39 -13.89 14.79 -6.16
CA TYR A 39 -12.64 15.09 -6.83
C TYR A 39 -12.52 14.42 -8.20
N LEU A 40 -12.88 13.14 -8.31
CA LEU A 40 -12.87 12.39 -9.57
C LEU A 40 -13.86 12.98 -10.60
N ASP A 41 -15.02 13.45 -10.14
CA ASP A 41 -16.00 14.16 -10.98
C ASP A 41 -15.40 15.44 -11.54
N LYS A 42 -14.85 16.27 -10.67
CA LYS A 42 -14.24 17.56 -11.05
C LYS A 42 -13.14 17.43 -12.11
N ILE A 43 -12.40 16.31 -12.12
CA ILE A 43 -11.31 16.08 -13.08
C ILE A 43 -11.72 15.18 -14.25
N GLY A 44 -13.02 14.84 -14.38
CA GLY A 44 -13.58 14.06 -15.48
C GLY A 44 -13.17 12.59 -15.50
N LEU A 45 -12.88 12.01 -14.32
CA LEU A 45 -12.52 10.59 -14.17
C LEU A 45 -13.70 9.71 -13.69
N ILE A 46 -14.85 10.27 -13.32
CA ILE A 46 -16.03 9.47 -12.93
C ILE A 46 -16.53 8.58 -14.09
N GLY A 47 -16.45 9.05 -15.33
CA GLY A 47 -16.77 8.22 -16.49
C GLY A 47 -15.83 7.02 -16.69
N LEU A 48 -14.62 7.09 -16.14
CA LEU A 48 -13.64 6.02 -16.14
C LEU A 48 -13.75 5.11 -14.89
N SER A 49 -14.48 5.54 -13.85
CA SER A 49 -14.77 4.69 -12.68
C SER A 49 -15.66 3.51 -13.04
N ASN A 50 -16.52 3.65 -14.07
CA ASN A 50 -17.28 2.54 -14.65
C ASN A 50 -16.40 1.57 -15.47
N ASN A 51 -15.16 1.96 -15.82
CA ASN A 51 -14.19 1.17 -16.60
C ASN A 51 -13.10 0.49 -15.74
N GLU A 52 -13.31 0.35 -14.43
CA GLU A 52 -12.35 -0.28 -13.52
C GLU A 52 -10.96 0.40 -13.41
N ALA A 53 -10.75 1.53 -14.08
CA ALA A 53 -9.46 2.22 -14.08
C ALA A 53 -9.18 2.94 -12.75
N VAL A 54 -10.21 3.49 -12.11
CA VAL A 54 -10.12 4.07 -10.76
C VAL A 54 -11.29 3.56 -9.93
N ARG A 55 -11.01 2.92 -8.80
CA ARG A 55 -12.02 2.39 -7.87
C ARG A 55 -11.91 3.08 -6.52
N ILE A 56 -13.05 3.31 -5.87
CA ILE A 56 -13.09 3.75 -4.47
C ILE A 56 -13.54 2.59 -3.62
N ILE A 57 -12.67 2.18 -2.68
CA ILE A 57 -12.93 1.06 -1.78
C ILE A 57 -13.52 1.59 -0.48
N HIS A 58 -14.81 1.34 -0.32
CA HIS A 58 -15.59 1.80 0.81
C HIS A 58 -16.72 0.82 1.13
N ASP A 59 -17.06 0.71 2.40
CA ASP A 59 -18.32 0.16 2.90
C ASP A 59 -18.63 0.74 4.28
N ASN A 60 -19.92 0.89 4.63
CA ASN A 60 -20.34 1.35 5.95
C ASN A 60 -20.16 0.28 7.03
N SER A 61 -20.09 -1.01 6.66
CA SER A 61 -19.77 -2.11 7.54
C SER A 61 -18.28 -2.44 7.47
N PHE A 62 -17.62 -2.56 8.63
CA PHE A 62 -16.21 -2.93 8.71
C PHE A 62 -15.94 -4.29 8.05
N ASP A 63 -16.78 -5.30 8.31
CA ASP A 63 -16.59 -6.66 7.78
C ASP A 63 -16.68 -6.68 6.25
N ARG A 64 -17.66 -5.96 5.68
CA ARG A 64 -17.80 -5.86 4.22
C ARG A 64 -16.67 -5.05 3.59
N TYR A 65 -16.26 -3.96 4.23
CA TYR A 65 -15.09 -3.19 3.79
C TYR A 65 -13.84 -4.09 3.79
N TYR A 66 -13.62 -4.83 4.88
CA TYR A 66 -12.46 -5.69 5.00
C TYR A 66 -12.44 -6.80 3.94
N SER A 67 -13.58 -7.42 3.64
CA SER A 67 -13.71 -8.38 2.55
C SER A 67 -13.33 -7.76 1.21
N LYS A 68 -13.91 -6.60 0.85
CA LYS A 68 -13.59 -5.87 -0.38
C LYS A 68 -12.11 -5.49 -0.48
N PHE A 69 -11.51 -5.09 0.65
CA PHE A 69 -10.10 -4.75 0.71
C PHE A 69 -9.21 -5.97 0.50
N CYS A 70 -9.53 -7.10 1.12
CA CYS A 70 -8.83 -8.36 0.88
C CYS A 70 -8.91 -8.80 -0.58
N ASP A 71 -10.10 -8.73 -1.19
CA ASP A 71 -10.28 -9.10 -2.60
C ASP A 71 -9.41 -8.24 -3.54
N ILE A 72 -9.29 -6.96 -3.24
CA ILE A 72 -8.46 -6.03 -4.02
C ILE A 72 -6.96 -6.29 -3.83
N LEU A 73 -6.52 -6.67 -2.64
CA LEU A 73 -5.11 -7.00 -2.39
C LEU A 73 -4.59 -8.10 -3.31
N HIS A 74 -5.43 -9.07 -3.70
CA HIS A 74 -5.05 -10.14 -4.64
C HIS A 74 -4.69 -9.65 -6.05
N THR A 75 -5.09 -8.42 -6.40
CA THR A 75 -4.85 -7.81 -7.71
C THR A 75 -4.06 -6.50 -7.61
N THR A 76 -3.43 -6.27 -6.45
CA THR A 76 -2.63 -5.07 -6.19
C THR A 76 -1.16 -5.38 -6.35
N ASP A 77 -0.48 -4.66 -7.23
CA ASP A 77 0.96 -4.81 -7.47
C ASP A 77 1.81 -3.92 -6.57
N ILE A 78 1.29 -2.75 -6.15
CA ILE A 78 2.01 -1.77 -5.34
C ILE A 78 1.05 -1.19 -4.31
N LEU A 79 1.48 -1.15 -3.04
CA LEU A 79 0.73 -0.51 -1.96
C LEU A 79 1.35 0.85 -1.61
N TRP A 80 0.55 1.91 -1.65
CA TRP A 80 0.96 3.23 -1.17
C TRP A 80 0.23 3.57 0.12
N THR A 81 0.93 3.55 1.22
CA THR A 81 0.34 3.70 2.55
C THR A 81 1.27 4.39 3.54
N LYS A 82 0.73 4.75 4.69
CA LYS A 82 1.54 5.15 5.84
C LYS A 82 2.23 3.93 6.45
N PRO A 83 3.41 4.11 7.05
CA PRO A 83 4.14 3.00 7.65
C PRO A 83 3.51 2.53 8.99
N SER A 84 2.31 1.96 8.95
CA SER A 84 1.58 1.45 10.14
C SER A 84 1.52 -0.09 10.18
N GLU A 85 0.78 -0.74 9.33
CA GLU A 85 0.53 -2.19 9.36
C GLU A 85 1.35 -2.94 8.29
N LEU A 86 2.66 -2.73 8.27
CA LEU A 86 3.51 -3.03 7.13
C LEU A 86 3.98 -4.47 7.02
N SER A 87 4.19 -5.15 8.15
CA SER A 87 4.75 -6.51 8.18
C SER A 87 3.86 -7.52 7.44
N PHE A 88 2.53 -7.34 7.51
CA PHE A 88 1.59 -8.19 6.81
C PHE A 88 1.71 -8.01 5.30
N TYR A 89 1.69 -6.78 4.81
CA TYR A 89 1.70 -6.50 3.38
C TYR A 89 3.02 -6.88 2.71
N CYS A 90 4.15 -6.56 3.35
CA CYS A 90 5.45 -6.93 2.79
C CYS A 90 5.67 -8.45 2.82
N GLY A 91 5.16 -9.15 3.83
CA GLY A 91 5.18 -10.61 3.87
C GLY A 91 4.35 -11.29 2.79
N LEU A 92 3.39 -10.58 2.18
CA LEU A 92 2.67 -11.01 0.98
C LEU A 92 3.46 -10.78 -0.32
N GLY A 93 4.62 -10.14 -0.24
CA GLY A 93 5.39 -9.73 -1.42
C GLY A 93 4.84 -8.46 -2.09
N LEU A 94 4.11 -7.61 -1.36
CA LEU A 94 3.67 -6.30 -1.86
C LEU A 94 4.74 -5.25 -1.58
N PRO A 95 5.34 -4.64 -2.61
CA PRO A 95 6.23 -3.51 -2.44
C PRO A 95 5.45 -2.30 -1.92
N ILE A 96 6.02 -1.59 -0.94
CA ILE A 96 5.32 -0.53 -0.22
C ILE A 96 5.95 0.83 -0.52
N ILE A 97 5.17 1.76 -1.08
CA ILE A 97 5.51 3.16 -1.11
C ILE A 97 5.06 3.79 0.21
N MET A 98 6.02 4.27 0.98
CA MET A 98 5.78 4.81 2.32
C MET A 98 5.49 6.30 2.28
N ALA A 99 4.27 6.68 2.62
CA ALA A 99 3.90 8.08 2.84
C ALA A 99 4.63 8.67 4.08
N PRO A 100 4.70 10.00 4.23
CA PRO A 100 5.37 10.64 5.35
C PRO A 100 4.83 10.18 6.71
N CYS A 101 5.74 9.94 7.64
CA CYS A 101 5.43 9.56 9.02
C CYS A 101 4.80 10.73 9.79
N ILE A 102 3.85 10.43 10.69
CA ILE A 102 3.26 11.40 11.61
C ILE A 102 3.79 11.19 13.04
N GLY A 103 4.09 9.95 13.41
CA GLY A 103 4.50 9.59 14.76
C GLY A 103 5.78 8.74 14.84
N PRO A 104 6.37 8.63 16.05
CA PRO A 104 7.63 7.91 16.22
C PRO A 104 7.52 6.40 15.91
N HIS A 105 6.38 5.78 16.15
CA HIS A 105 6.14 4.38 15.79
C HIS A 105 6.14 4.17 14.27
N GLU A 106 5.58 5.11 13.50
CA GLU A 106 5.64 5.06 12.04
C GLU A 106 7.08 5.24 11.53
N ALA A 107 7.88 6.08 12.21
CA ALA A 107 9.30 6.24 11.89
C ALA A 107 10.10 4.95 12.11
N ALA A 108 9.86 4.24 13.22
CA ALA A 108 10.48 2.94 13.48
C ALA A 108 10.09 1.89 12.44
N ASN A 109 8.81 1.81 12.08
CA ASN A 109 8.32 0.92 11.02
C ASN A 109 8.94 1.26 9.65
N LYS A 110 9.06 2.55 9.34
CA LYS A 110 9.73 2.99 8.11
C LYS A 110 11.18 2.54 8.06
N MET A 111 11.94 2.74 9.14
CA MET A 111 13.33 2.28 9.23
C MET A 111 13.43 0.77 9.02
N TRP A 112 12.61 0.00 9.72
CA TRP A 112 12.59 -1.45 9.57
C TRP A 112 12.30 -1.89 8.13
N LEU A 113 11.30 -1.30 7.45
CA LEU A 113 11.01 -1.62 6.05
C LEU A 113 12.15 -1.28 5.10
N GLN A 114 12.87 -0.18 5.37
CA GLN A 114 14.04 0.19 4.58
C GLN A 114 15.21 -0.77 4.83
N GLU A 115 15.42 -1.22 6.08
CA GLU A 115 16.46 -2.20 6.45
C GLU A 115 16.26 -3.53 5.73
N ILE A 116 15.02 -4.01 5.61
CA ILE A 116 14.72 -5.25 4.90
C ILE A 116 14.54 -5.07 3.38
N GLY A 117 14.66 -3.85 2.86
CA GLY A 117 14.53 -3.56 1.43
C GLY A 117 13.09 -3.50 0.88
N ALA A 118 12.05 -3.73 1.72
CA ALA A 118 10.66 -3.88 1.27
C ALA A 118 9.90 -2.54 1.10
N GLY A 119 10.46 -1.44 1.58
CA GLY A 119 9.79 -0.14 1.59
C GLY A 119 10.56 0.93 0.82
N ILE A 120 9.85 1.63 -0.05
CA ILE A 120 10.35 2.73 -0.86
C ILE A 120 9.75 4.04 -0.31
N PRO A 121 10.56 5.01 0.17
CA PRO A 121 10.03 6.30 0.56
C PRO A 121 9.35 6.98 -0.64
N GLN A 122 8.16 7.56 -0.41
CA GLN A 122 7.53 8.33 -1.49
C GLN A 122 8.40 9.53 -1.87
N VAL A 123 8.46 9.80 -3.15
CA VAL A 123 8.97 11.04 -3.71
C VAL A 123 7.78 12.02 -3.83
N GLU A 124 7.93 13.12 -4.51
CA GLU A 124 6.86 14.11 -4.69
C GLU A 124 5.64 13.49 -5.40
N PRO A 125 4.47 13.38 -4.75
CA PRO A 125 3.32 12.65 -5.27
C PRO A 125 2.80 13.18 -6.61
N LYS A 126 2.87 14.48 -6.84
CA LYS A 126 2.39 15.10 -8.08
C LYS A 126 3.17 14.67 -9.34
N TYR A 127 4.41 14.19 -9.15
CA TYR A 127 5.28 13.69 -10.23
C TYR A 127 5.35 12.16 -10.26
N CYS A 128 4.45 11.47 -9.57
CA CYS A 128 4.50 10.00 -9.49
C CYS A 128 4.33 9.31 -10.84
N GLY A 129 3.73 9.95 -11.83
CA GLY A 129 3.65 9.43 -13.19
C GLY A 129 5.01 9.21 -13.84
N GLU A 130 6.03 9.94 -13.41
CA GLU A 130 7.41 9.80 -13.89
C GLU A 130 8.17 8.78 -13.03
N TRP A 131 8.45 9.11 -11.77
CA TRP A 131 9.33 8.29 -10.93
C TRP A 131 8.79 6.88 -10.62
N LEU A 132 7.45 6.70 -10.58
CA LEU A 132 6.86 5.37 -10.37
C LEU A 132 7.10 4.48 -11.60
N MET A 133 6.98 5.03 -12.81
CA MET A 133 7.27 4.29 -14.04
C MET A 133 8.76 3.95 -14.15
N ASP A 134 9.65 4.88 -13.79
CA ASP A 134 11.09 4.63 -13.74
C ASP A 134 11.41 3.48 -12.77
N TYR A 135 10.83 3.49 -11.57
CA TYR A 135 11.04 2.44 -10.57
C TYR A 135 10.47 1.08 -11.01
N LEU A 136 9.38 1.05 -11.80
CA LEU A 136 8.87 -0.17 -12.42
C LEU A 136 9.86 -0.73 -13.46
N ILE A 137 10.37 0.14 -14.34
CA ILE A 137 11.31 -0.25 -15.41
C ILE A 137 12.65 -0.70 -14.81
N ASP A 138 13.14 -0.01 -13.80
CA ASP A 138 14.40 -0.32 -13.09
C ASP A 138 14.29 -1.59 -12.21
N GLY A 139 13.09 -2.18 -12.06
CA GLY A 139 12.86 -3.36 -11.24
C GLY A 139 12.89 -3.12 -9.73
N ARG A 140 12.88 -1.86 -9.26
CA ARG A 140 12.92 -1.53 -7.82
C ARG A 140 11.73 -2.08 -7.05
N PHE A 141 10.53 -2.06 -7.64
CA PHE A 141 9.35 -2.65 -7.00
C PHE A 141 9.43 -4.18 -6.97
N ALA A 142 9.96 -4.81 -8.00
CA ALA A 142 10.18 -6.25 -8.02
C ALA A 142 11.19 -6.68 -6.95
N GLN A 143 12.28 -5.92 -6.79
CA GLN A 143 13.26 -6.16 -5.73
C GLN A 143 12.62 -5.98 -4.35
N ALA A 144 11.88 -4.90 -4.12
CA ALA A 144 11.22 -4.65 -2.83
C ALA A 144 10.15 -5.71 -2.49
N ALA A 145 9.43 -6.22 -3.48
CA ALA A 145 8.50 -7.33 -3.32
C ALA A 145 9.21 -8.61 -2.87
N TRP A 146 10.32 -8.94 -3.52
CA TRP A 146 11.14 -10.09 -3.21
C TRP A 146 11.77 -10.01 -1.83
N ASP A 147 12.37 -8.87 -1.49
CA ASP A 147 12.97 -8.63 -0.18
C ASP A 147 11.92 -8.70 0.93
N GLY A 148 10.73 -8.11 0.71
CA GLY A 148 9.62 -8.21 1.64
C GLY A 148 9.17 -9.65 1.88
N PHE A 149 8.99 -10.41 0.84
CA PHE A 149 8.60 -11.82 0.93
C PHE A 149 9.63 -12.67 1.68
N LEU A 150 10.92 -12.45 1.43
CA LEU A 150 12.00 -13.22 2.07
C LEU A 150 12.26 -12.82 3.53
N TYR A 151 12.27 -11.51 3.81
CA TYR A 151 12.79 -11.00 5.09
C TYR A 151 11.70 -10.55 6.08
N ALA A 152 10.44 -10.40 5.64
CA ALA A 152 9.36 -10.08 6.57
C ALA A 152 9.01 -11.29 7.43
N ARG A 153 9.18 -11.13 8.73
CA ARG A 153 8.86 -12.18 9.71
C ARG A 153 7.35 -12.32 9.88
N SER A 154 6.77 -13.40 9.36
CA SER A 154 5.33 -13.68 9.42
C SER A 154 4.91 -14.57 10.59
N MET A 155 5.87 -15.14 11.32
CA MET A 155 5.63 -16.16 12.36
C MET A 155 5.46 -15.62 13.79
N GLY A 156 5.20 -14.31 13.96
CA GLY A 156 5.17 -13.66 15.28
C GLY A 156 4.22 -14.32 16.29
N LYS A 157 3.02 -14.73 15.88
CA LYS A 157 2.08 -15.41 16.78
C LYS A 157 2.59 -16.78 17.28
N TYR A 158 3.34 -17.50 16.46
CA TYR A 158 3.94 -18.78 16.84
C TYR A 158 5.09 -18.59 17.81
N LYS A 159 5.89 -17.54 17.64
CA LYS A 159 6.96 -17.15 18.56
C LYS A 159 6.42 -16.69 19.90
N ILE A 160 5.35 -15.92 19.93
CA ILE A 160 4.66 -15.55 21.18
C ILE A 160 4.18 -16.82 21.90
N ARG A 161 3.55 -17.75 21.21
CA ARG A 161 3.09 -19.02 21.76
C ARG A 161 4.27 -19.84 22.32
N GLU A 162 5.37 -19.94 21.58
CA GLU A 162 6.60 -20.63 22.00
C GLU A 162 7.10 -20.08 23.34
N VAL A 163 7.26 -18.75 23.44
CA VAL A 163 7.72 -18.08 24.68
C VAL A 163 6.74 -18.34 25.84
N LEU A 164 5.44 -18.26 25.62
CA LEU A 164 4.44 -18.49 26.66
C LEU A 164 4.42 -19.95 27.14
N THR A 165 4.76 -20.92 26.30
CA THR A 165 4.70 -22.35 26.65
C THR A 165 6.05 -22.89 27.14
N THR A 166 7.17 -22.38 26.69
CA THR A 166 8.51 -22.92 26.98
C THR A 166 9.38 -21.98 27.83
N GLY A 167 8.97 -20.71 28.00
CA GLY A 167 9.74 -19.66 28.67
C GLY A 167 10.96 -19.18 27.86
N SER A 168 11.16 -19.68 26.66
CA SER A 168 12.29 -19.33 25.79
C SER A 168 11.86 -19.18 24.33
N MET A 169 12.67 -18.46 23.55
CA MET A 169 12.45 -18.28 22.12
C MET A 169 13.65 -18.81 21.33
N THR A 170 13.41 -19.73 20.42
CA THR A 170 14.43 -20.18 19.49
C THR A 170 14.81 -19.04 18.55
N ARG A 171 16.09 -18.64 18.51
CA ARG A 171 16.56 -17.65 17.53
C ARG A 171 16.45 -18.23 16.13
N GLU A 172 15.76 -17.53 15.26
CA GLU A 172 15.83 -17.81 13.82
C GLU A 172 17.22 -17.37 13.35
N VAL A 173 17.93 -18.29 12.75
CA VAL A 173 19.14 -17.94 11.99
C VAL A 173 18.60 -17.31 10.70
N SER A 174 18.89 -16.00 10.50
CA SER A 174 18.60 -15.36 9.21
C SER A 174 19.30 -16.15 8.11
N PRO A 175 18.61 -16.40 6.99
CA PRO A 175 19.23 -17.03 5.82
C PRO A 175 20.40 -16.19 5.31
#